data_ab34c906af9f2f2fb0fdb4609206154f
#
_entry.id   ab34c906af9f2f2fb0fdb4609206154f
#
_cell.length_a   1.000
_cell.length_b   1.000
_cell.length_c   1.000
_cell.angle_alpha   90.00
_cell.angle_beta   90.00
_cell.angle_gamma   90.00
#
_symmetry.space_group_name_H-M   'P 1'
#
loop_
_entity.id
_entity.type
_entity.pdbx_description
1 polymer ?
#
loop_
_entity_poly.entity_id
_entity_poly.type
_entity_poly.pdbx_seq_one_letter_code
_entity_poly.pdbx_strand_id
1 'polypeptide(L)'
;MRLYGRSLTSGTPGKSSYTVRQPRGIAALIVPANTPLANIAWKVFPALICGNTVVLKASEDAPRLALVFAELAQAAGLPDGVLNVVQGRGDPAGTALVEDRRVGLISFTGSTAVGRRIAEAAGRRLARVSLELGGKNPFVVCDDADIERAVHWAALSAFSNAGQR
;
A
#
# COMPACT_ATOMS: atom_id res chain seq x y z
N MET A 1 7.76 -12.14 -5.65
CA MET A 1 8.26 -10.78 -5.35
C MET A 1 9.75 -10.67 -5.66
N ARG A 2 10.23 -9.54 -6.18
CA ARG A 2 11.64 -9.38 -6.60
C ARG A 2 12.42 -8.66 -5.49
N LEU A 3 12.96 -9.41 -4.53
CA LEU A 3 13.68 -8.88 -3.36
C LEU A 3 15.21 -8.99 -3.46
N TYR A 4 15.74 -9.37 -4.62
CA TYR A 4 17.16 -9.53 -4.85
C TYR A 4 17.89 -8.17 -4.88
N GLY A 5 19.17 -8.19 -4.47
CA GLY A 5 20.12 -7.12 -4.71
C GLY A 5 20.78 -7.21 -6.08
N ARG A 6 21.77 -6.38 -6.30
CA ARG A 6 22.60 -6.39 -7.52
C ARG A 6 24.05 -6.50 -7.12
N SER A 7 24.83 -7.27 -7.88
CA SER A 7 26.28 -7.21 -7.86
C SER A 7 26.76 -6.23 -8.94
N LEU A 8 27.68 -5.37 -8.60
CA LEU A 8 28.16 -4.30 -9.45
C LEU A 8 29.70 -4.35 -9.49
N THR A 9 30.28 -3.97 -10.61
CA THR A 9 31.73 -3.78 -10.70
C THR A 9 32.12 -2.53 -9.90
N SER A 10 33.12 -2.65 -9.05
CA SER A 10 33.70 -1.51 -8.35
C SER A 10 34.71 -0.78 -9.26
N GLY A 11 34.72 0.55 -9.18
CA GLY A 11 35.79 1.35 -9.82
C GLY A 11 37.15 1.24 -9.11
N THR A 12 37.24 0.55 -7.98
CA THR A 12 38.48 0.33 -7.24
C THR A 12 38.91 -1.12 -7.40
N PRO A 13 40.15 -1.40 -7.89
CA PRO A 13 40.68 -2.75 -8.01
C PRO A 13 40.63 -3.52 -6.68
N GLY A 14 40.28 -4.81 -6.74
CA GLY A 14 40.17 -5.68 -5.56
C GLY A 14 38.97 -5.47 -4.68
N LYS A 15 38.00 -4.59 -5.07
CA LYS A 15 36.75 -4.37 -4.35
C LYS A 15 35.55 -4.88 -5.16
N SER A 16 34.55 -5.44 -4.47
CA SER A 16 33.24 -5.78 -5.00
C SER A 16 32.19 -4.84 -4.41
N SER A 17 31.21 -4.46 -5.22
CA SER A 17 30.06 -3.65 -4.79
C SER A 17 28.78 -4.45 -4.97
N TYR A 18 27.88 -4.37 -4.00
CA TYR A 18 26.56 -5.00 -4.10
C TYR A 18 25.51 -4.17 -3.36
N THR A 19 24.27 -4.30 -3.81
CA THR A 19 23.13 -3.67 -3.14
C THR A 19 22.38 -4.71 -2.30
N VAL A 20 21.96 -4.31 -1.11
CA VAL A 20 21.15 -5.13 -0.21
C VAL A 20 19.86 -4.39 0.09
N ARG A 21 18.74 -5.10 0.09
CA ARG A 21 17.47 -4.54 0.56
C ARG A 21 17.34 -4.78 2.05
N GLN A 22 16.93 -3.75 2.76
CA GLN A 22 16.72 -3.80 4.21
C GLN A 22 15.32 -3.30 4.56
N PRO A 23 14.69 -3.81 5.64
CA PRO A 23 13.42 -3.31 6.13
C PRO A 23 13.53 -1.85 6.57
N ARG A 24 12.43 -1.14 6.54
CA ARG A 24 12.30 0.23 7.06
C ARG A 24 11.92 0.27 8.55
N GLY A 25 11.67 -0.88 9.15
CA GLY A 25 11.19 -1.01 10.51
C GLY A 25 9.66 -1.03 10.58
N ILE A 26 9.03 -0.01 11.14
CA ILE A 26 7.57 0.06 11.26
C ILE A 26 6.97 0.67 9.99
N ALA A 27 6.03 -0.04 9.38
CA ALA A 27 5.24 0.40 8.24
C ALA A 27 3.79 0.70 8.66
N ALA A 28 3.34 1.93 8.48
CA ALA A 28 1.92 2.28 8.56
C ALA A 28 1.25 2.03 7.22
N LEU A 29 0.25 1.15 7.19
CA LEU A 29 -0.51 0.79 6.00
C LEU A 29 -1.95 1.28 6.16
N ILE A 30 -2.36 2.22 5.33
CA ILE A 30 -3.69 2.84 5.39
C ILE A 30 -4.44 2.47 4.12
N VAL A 31 -5.58 1.80 4.27
CA VAL A 31 -6.34 1.20 3.17
C VAL A 31 -7.76 1.77 3.07
N PRO A 32 -8.30 1.92 1.85
CA PRO A 32 -9.66 2.38 1.61
C PRO A 32 -10.70 1.25 1.70
N ALA A 33 -11.98 1.59 1.53
CA ALA A 33 -13.10 0.66 1.60
C ALA A 33 -13.50 0.02 0.26
N ASN A 34 -13.05 0.54 -0.89
CA ASN A 34 -13.54 0.10 -2.21
C ASN A 34 -13.16 -1.35 -2.58
N THR A 35 -11.95 -1.77 -2.28
CA THR A 35 -11.47 -3.16 -2.43
C THR A 35 -10.64 -3.55 -1.20
N PRO A 36 -11.28 -3.64 -0.01
CA PRO A 36 -10.55 -3.64 1.25
C PRO A 36 -9.63 -4.86 1.41
N LEU A 37 -10.07 -6.07 1.06
CA LEU A 37 -9.25 -7.27 1.17
C LEU A 37 -8.03 -7.21 0.25
N ALA A 38 -8.21 -6.81 -1.00
CA ALA A 38 -7.11 -6.69 -1.96
C ALA A 38 -6.10 -5.64 -1.51
N ASN A 39 -6.57 -4.47 -1.08
CA ASN A 39 -5.69 -3.41 -0.58
C ASN A 39 -4.90 -3.81 0.67
N ILE A 40 -5.51 -4.57 1.59
CA ILE A 40 -4.80 -5.14 2.73
C ILE A 40 -3.70 -6.09 2.25
N ALA A 41 -4.04 -7.06 1.41
CA ALA A 41 -3.11 -8.07 0.92
C ALA A 41 -1.93 -7.45 0.14
N TRP A 42 -2.20 -6.51 -0.76
CA TRP A 42 -1.18 -5.84 -1.57
C TRP A 42 -0.20 -5.00 -0.77
N LYS A 43 -0.56 -4.58 0.44
CA LYS A 43 0.31 -3.81 1.32
C LYS A 43 0.94 -4.66 2.41
N VAL A 44 0.17 -5.52 3.08
CA VAL A 44 0.64 -6.29 4.23
C VAL A 44 1.66 -7.35 3.80
N PHE A 45 1.35 -8.18 2.79
CA PHE A 45 2.30 -9.22 2.37
C PHE A 45 3.65 -8.66 1.90
N PRO A 46 3.72 -7.63 1.04
CA PRO A 46 5.00 -7.02 0.69
C PRO A 46 5.76 -6.43 1.89
N ALA A 47 5.05 -5.79 2.82
CA ALA A 47 5.70 -5.21 3.99
C ALA A 47 6.32 -6.28 4.88
N LEU A 48 5.57 -7.36 5.18
CA LEU A 48 6.01 -8.45 6.02
C LEU A 48 7.17 -9.24 5.41
N ILE A 49 7.07 -9.62 4.13
CA ILE A 49 8.13 -10.38 3.46
C ILE A 49 9.43 -9.58 3.31
N CYS A 50 9.35 -8.25 3.33
CA CYS A 50 10.51 -7.36 3.38
C CYS A 50 11.07 -7.17 4.79
N GLY A 51 10.52 -7.84 5.82
CA GLY A 51 11.00 -7.79 7.20
C GLY A 51 10.51 -6.58 8.00
N ASN A 52 9.47 -5.88 7.55
CA ASN A 52 8.88 -4.79 8.33
C ASN A 52 7.81 -5.32 9.30
N THR A 53 7.63 -4.64 10.42
CA THR A 53 6.42 -4.75 11.22
C THR A 53 5.36 -3.78 10.70
N VAL A 54 4.09 -4.11 10.90
CA VAL A 54 2.98 -3.42 10.27
C VAL A 54 1.99 -2.90 11.31
N VAL A 55 1.58 -1.64 11.15
CA VAL A 55 0.38 -1.07 11.75
C VAL A 55 -0.60 -0.80 10.61
N LEU A 56 -1.64 -1.61 10.53
CA LEU A 56 -2.68 -1.54 9.52
C LEU A 56 -3.87 -0.72 10.04
N LYS A 57 -4.20 0.39 9.35
CA LYS A 57 -5.43 1.13 9.56
C LYS A 57 -6.40 0.88 8.41
N ALA A 58 -7.50 0.22 8.69
CA ALA A 58 -8.59 0.07 7.74
C ALA A 58 -9.41 1.37 7.61
N SER A 59 -10.18 1.48 6.51
CA SER A 59 -11.24 2.47 6.44
C SER A 59 -12.31 2.18 7.50
N GLU A 60 -12.88 3.23 8.05
CA GLU A 60 -14.03 3.15 8.96
C GLU A 60 -15.27 2.52 8.33
N ASP A 61 -15.37 2.54 7.00
CA ASP A 61 -16.48 1.94 6.25
C ASP A 61 -16.32 0.43 6.03
N ALA A 62 -15.12 -0.13 6.25
CA ALA A 62 -14.84 -1.56 6.09
C ALA A 62 -13.87 -2.11 7.15
N PRO A 63 -14.18 -1.95 8.46
CA PRO A 63 -13.23 -2.25 9.54
C PRO A 63 -13.03 -3.75 9.77
N ARG A 64 -14.07 -4.56 9.54
CA ARG A 64 -14.08 -5.97 9.91
C ARG A 64 -13.03 -6.82 9.18
N LEU A 65 -12.79 -6.53 7.88
CA LEU A 65 -11.86 -7.34 7.09
C LEU A 65 -10.43 -7.26 7.59
N ALA A 66 -10.01 -6.12 8.13
CA ALA A 66 -8.68 -5.99 8.72
C ALA A 66 -8.52 -6.84 9.98
N LEU A 67 -9.55 -6.94 10.80
CA LEU A 67 -9.55 -7.79 12.00
C LEU A 67 -9.48 -9.27 11.63
N VAL A 68 -10.36 -9.72 10.72
CA VAL A 68 -10.35 -11.11 10.22
C VAL A 68 -9.00 -11.46 9.58
N PHE A 69 -8.40 -10.52 8.83
CA PHE A 69 -7.08 -10.73 8.25
C PHE A 69 -6.00 -10.92 9.32
N ALA A 70 -6.04 -10.14 10.40
CA ALA A 70 -5.10 -10.28 11.51
C ALA A 70 -5.30 -11.59 12.28
N GLU A 71 -6.55 -11.99 12.53
CA GLU A 71 -6.89 -13.28 13.14
C GLU A 71 -6.36 -14.47 12.32
N LEU A 72 -6.55 -14.43 10.99
CA LEU A 72 -6.02 -15.46 10.10
C LEU A 72 -4.48 -15.47 10.06
N ALA A 73 -3.85 -14.29 10.09
CA ALA A 73 -2.40 -14.19 10.15
C ALA A 73 -1.83 -14.78 11.46
N GLN A 74 -2.48 -14.50 12.59
CA GLN A 74 -2.12 -15.07 13.89
C GLN A 74 -2.32 -16.60 13.88
N ALA A 75 -3.45 -17.09 13.38
CA ALA A 75 -3.72 -18.52 13.25
C ALA A 75 -2.72 -19.23 12.32
N ALA A 76 -2.17 -18.53 11.34
CA ALA A 76 -1.11 -19.01 10.46
C ALA A 76 0.30 -18.97 11.10
N GLY A 77 0.43 -18.54 12.36
CA GLY A 77 1.68 -18.51 13.11
C GLY A 77 2.50 -17.21 12.96
N LEU A 78 1.88 -16.13 12.49
CA LEU A 78 2.55 -14.82 12.50
C LEU A 78 2.80 -14.40 13.96
N PRO A 79 4.04 -14.06 14.37
CA PRO A 79 4.33 -13.68 15.75
C PRO A 79 3.56 -12.42 16.19
N ASP A 80 3.24 -12.35 17.48
CA ASP A 80 2.59 -11.20 18.09
C ASP A 80 3.39 -9.91 17.86
N GLY A 81 2.69 -8.80 17.59
CA GLY A 81 3.29 -7.49 17.34
C GLY A 81 3.84 -7.28 15.93
N VAL A 82 3.91 -8.31 15.09
CA VAL A 82 4.37 -8.17 13.69
C VAL A 82 3.32 -7.53 12.81
N LEU A 83 2.04 -7.88 13.00
CA LEU A 83 0.88 -7.23 12.37
C LEU A 83 -0.05 -6.70 13.46
N ASN A 84 -0.28 -5.40 13.48
CA ASN A 84 -1.16 -4.73 14.42
C ASN A 84 -2.26 -4.01 13.66
N VAL A 85 -3.50 -4.10 14.11
CA VAL A 85 -4.64 -3.43 13.48
C VAL A 85 -5.12 -2.29 14.36
N VAL A 86 -5.27 -1.12 13.76
CA VAL A 86 -5.84 0.07 14.40
C VAL A 86 -7.12 0.44 13.67
N GLN A 87 -8.18 0.63 14.42
CA GLN A 87 -9.46 1.11 13.92
C GLN A 87 -9.67 2.58 14.28
N GLY A 88 -10.47 3.26 13.50
CA GLY A 88 -10.80 4.65 13.73
C GLY A 88 -10.93 5.45 12.45
N ARG A 89 -11.41 6.68 12.59
CA ARG A 89 -11.57 7.62 11.48
C ARG A 89 -10.21 8.07 10.95
N GLY A 90 -10.20 8.60 9.72
CA GLY A 90 -9.00 9.15 9.11
C GLY A 90 -8.30 10.15 10.02
N ASP A 91 -9.07 11.00 10.66
CA ASP A 91 -8.64 11.89 11.74
C ASP A 91 -9.46 11.55 13.00
N PRO A 92 -8.86 11.24 14.18
CA PRO A 92 -7.43 11.40 14.51
C PRO A 92 -6.52 10.18 14.25
N ALA A 93 -7.04 8.96 14.04
CA ALA A 93 -6.22 7.75 14.04
C ALA A 93 -5.19 7.70 12.90
N GLY A 94 -5.60 8.09 11.68
CA GLY A 94 -4.69 8.15 10.54
C GLY A 94 -3.61 9.22 10.71
N THR A 95 -3.98 10.39 11.21
CA THR A 95 -3.05 11.49 11.48
C THR A 95 -2.00 11.08 12.50
N ALA A 96 -2.39 10.44 13.61
CA ALA A 96 -1.46 9.95 14.62
C ALA A 96 -0.42 8.97 14.05
N LEU A 97 -0.85 8.04 13.18
CA LEU A 97 0.06 7.11 12.51
C LEU A 97 1.04 7.82 11.57
N VAL A 98 0.55 8.82 10.82
CA VAL A 98 1.36 9.55 9.84
C VAL A 98 2.42 10.42 10.54
N GLU A 99 2.10 10.97 11.70
CA GLU A 99 2.98 11.87 12.45
C GLU A 99 3.95 11.14 13.38
N ASP A 100 3.69 9.89 13.72
CA ASP A 100 4.56 9.11 14.63
C ASP A 100 5.96 8.91 14.03
N ARG A 101 6.97 9.40 14.73
CA ARG A 101 8.37 9.36 14.30
C ARG A 101 8.95 7.95 14.18
N ARG A 102 8.35 6.96 14.83
CA ARG A 102 8.78 5.55 14.77
C ARG A 102 8.40 4.90 13.45
N VAL A 103 7.39 5.43 12.75
CA VAL A 103 6.93 4.93 11.45
C VAL A 103 7.91 5.34 10.35
N GLY A 104 8.69 4.41 9.84
CA GLY A 104 9.69 4.64 8.78
C GLY A 104 9.12 4.64 7.35
N LEU A 105 7.96 4.00 7.17
CA LEU A 105 7.27 3.89 5.88
C LEU A 105 5.77 4.09 6.06
N ILE A 106 5.16 4.90 5.19
CA ILE A 106 3.71 5.05 5.10
C ILE A 106 3.27 4.59 3.72
N SER A 107 2.38 3.60 3.65
CA SER A 107 1.70 3.21 2.41
C SER A 107 0.22 3.54 2.52
N PHE A 108 -0.25 4.41 1.65
CA PHE A 108 -1.61 4.92 1.64
C PHE A 108 -2.27 4.68 0.29
N THR A 109 -3.52 4.21 0.30
CA THR A 109 -4.42 4.23 -0.84
C THR A 109 -5.67 5.01 -0.49
N GLY A 110 -6.02 6.01 -1.29
CA GLY A 110 -7.19 6.85 -1.06
C GLY A 110 -7.18 8.13 -1.88
N SER A 111 -7.84 9.20 -1.38
CA SER A 111 -7.97 10.43 -2.12
C SER A 111 -6.64 11.19 -2.29
N THR A 112 -6.50 11.88 -3.42
CA THR A 112 -5.33 12.73 -3.70
C THR A 112 -5.15 13.84 -2.66
N ALA A 113 -6.24 14.40 -2.15
CA ALA A 113 -6.18 15.45 -1.12
C ALA A 113 -5.55 14.93 0.18
N VAL A 114 -5.94 13.74 0.63
CA VAL A 114 -5.34 13.12 1.82
C VAL A 114 -3.90 12.69 1.55
N GLY A 115 -3.62 12.14 0.36
CA GLY A 115 -2.26 11.74 -0.03
C GLY A 115 -1.27 12.91 0.00
N ARG A 116 -1.68 14.10 -0.44
CA ARG A 116 -0.84 15.32 -0.35
C ARG A 116 -0.50 15.66 1.09
N ARG A 117 -1.48 15.64 2.01
CA ARG A 117 -1.24 15.90 3.44
C ARG A 117 -0.30 14.87 4.06
N ILE A 118 -0.45 13.60 3.68
CA ILE A 118 0.46 12.53 4.12
C ILE A 118 1.87 12.78 3.60
N ALA A 119 2.03 13.10 2.31
CA ALA A 119 3.34 13.40 1.73
C ALA A 119 4.02 14.58 2.41
N GLU A 120 3.28 15.64 2.71
CA GLU A 120 3.78 16.81 3.42
C GLU A 120 4.26 16.46 4.84
N ALA A 121 3.44 15.77 5.62
CA ALA A 121 3.79 15.37 6.99
C ALA A 121 4.99 14.41 7.01
N ALA A 122 5.03 13.43 6.10
CA ALA A 122 6.15 12.50 5.96
C ALA A 122 7.43 13.21 5.52
N GLY A 123 7.32 14.17 4.58
CA GLY A 123 8.46 14.95 4.09
C GLY A 123 9.15 15.75 5.17
N ARG A 124 8.41 16.33 6.12
CA ARG A 124 8.96 17.08 7.28
C ARG A 124 9.90 16.25 8.16
N ARG A 125 9.76 14.92 8.14
CA ARG A 125 10.57 14.00 8.95
C ARG A 125 11.34 12.97 8.12
N LEU A 126 11.37 13.13 6.80
CA LEU A 126 12.05 12.27 5.82
C LEU A 126 11.59 10.80 5.85
N ALA A 127 10.35 10.54 6.26
CA ALA A 127 9.75 9.21 6.16
C ALA A 127 9.47 8.85 4.70
N ARG A 128 9.53 7.57 4.37
CA ARG A 128 9.18 7.07 3.04
C ARG A 128 7.67 7.00 2.88
N VAL A 129 7.20 7.33 1.67
CA VAL A 129 5.79 7.18 1.30
C VAL A 129 5.65 6.35 0.04
N SER A 130 4.55 5.58 0.00
CA SER A 130 4.03 4.91 -1.19
C SER A 130 2.56 5.28 -1.28
N LEU A 131 2.20 6.08 -2.27
CA LEU A 131 0.87 6.67 -2.41
C LEU A 131 0.20 6.13 -3.67
N GLU A 132 -0.94 5.47 -3.47
CA GLU A 132 -1.85 5.03 -4.53
C GLU A 132 -3.10 5.91 -4.43
N LEU A 133 -3.25 6.83 -5.38
CA LEU A 133 -4.21 7.90 -5.28
C LEU A 133 -5.28 7.79 -6.36
N GLY A 134 -6.35 8.56 -6.18
CA GLY A 134 -7.40 8.65 -7.18
C GLY A 134 -6.94 9.32 -8.47
N GLY A 135 -7.62 8.97 -9.54
CA GLY A 135 -7.40 9.52 -10.86
C GLY A 135 -8.51 9.11 -11.80
N LYS A 136 -8.35 9.36 -13.09
CA LYS A 136 -9.24 8.88 -14.14
C LYS A 136 -8.50 7.87 -15.00
N ASN A 137 -8.97 6.63 -15.00
CA ASN A 137 -8.39 5.59 -15.83
C ASN A 137 -8.62 5.90 -17.31
N PRO A 138 -7.59 5.88 -18.16
CA PRO A 138 -7.79 5.95 -19.60
C PRO A 138 -8.37 4.62 -20.10
N PHE A 139 -9.38 4.71 -20.97
CA PHE A 139 -9.87 3.57 -21.74
C PHE A 139 -9.61 3.87 -23.21
N VAL A 140 -8.64 3.18 -23.80
CA VAL A 140 -8.18 3.42 -25.16
C VAL A 140 -8.74 2.33 -26.08
N VAL A 141 -9.44 2.74 -27.14
CA VAL A 141 -9.95 1.86 -28.17
C VAL A 141 -9.19 2.16 -29.45
N CYS A 142 -8.45 1.18 -29.96
CA CYS A 142 -7.72 1.32 -31.22
C CYS A 142 -8.69 1.22 -32.41
N ASP A 143 -8.26 1.67 -33.59
CA ASP A 143 -9.08 1.73 -34.79
C ASP A 143 -9.45 0.33 -35.36
N ASP A 144 -8.64 -0.66 -35.06
CA ASP A 144 -8.85 -2.07 -35.42
C ASP A 144 -9.56 -2.91 -34.35
N ALA A 145 -10.06 -2.28 -33.27
CA ALA A 145 -10.70 -2.99 -32.17
C ALA A 145 -12.11 -3.47 -32.53
N ASP A 146 -12.51 -4.59 -31.90
CA ASP A 146 -13.91 -5.05 -31.89
C ASP A 146 -14.75 -4.06 -31.06
N ILE A 147 -15.59 -3.28 -31.75
CA ILE A 147 -16.36 -2.19 -31.12
C ILE A 147 -17.39 -2.73 -30.13
N GLU A 148 -18.08 -3.84 -30.41
CA GLU A 148 -19.09 -4.40 -29.50
C GLU A 148 -18.42 -4.85 -28.19
N ARG A 149 -17.29 -5.51 -28.31
CA ARG A 149 -16.49 -5.92 -27.16
C ARG A 149 -15.92 -4.71 -26.40
N ALA A 150 -15.47 -3.68 -27.10
CA ALA A 150 -14.98 -2.45 -26.49
C ALA A 150 -16.07 -1.74 -25.67
N VAL A 151 -17.30 -1.62 -26.24
CA VAL A 151 -18.45 -1.05 -25.54
C VAL A 151 -18.81 -1.84 -24.30
N HIS A 152 -18.85 -3.18 -24.38
CA HIS A 152 -19.10 -4.04 -23.23
C HIS A 152 -18.10 -3.77 -22.09
N TRP A 153 -16.83 -3.76 -22.40
CA TRP A 153 -15.78 -3.54 -21.38
C TRP A 153 -15.74 -2.09 -20.86
N ALA A 154 -16.03 -1.11 -21.71
CA ALA A 154 -16.14 0.28 -21.30
C ALA A 154 -17.28 0.47 -20.29
N ALA A 155 -18.46 -0.09 -20.58
CA ALA A 155 -19.59 -0.04 -19.67
C ALA A 155 -19.31 -0.75 -18.34
N LEU A 156 -18.75 -1.96 -18.41
CA LEU A 156 -18.36 -2.72 -17.21
C LEU A 156 -17.32 -1.96 -16.38
N SER A 157 -16.32 -1.37 -17.01
CA SER A 157 -15.28 -0.59 -16.34
C SER A 157 -15.83 0.69 -15.68
N ALA A 158 -16.76 1.37 -16.35
CA ALA A 158 -17.31 2.64 -15.86
C ALA A 158 -18.30 2.46 -14.70
N PHE A 159 -19.11 1.39 -14.75
CA PHE A 159 -20.25 1.23 -13.83
C PHE A 159 -20.11 0.13 -12.80
N SER A 160 -19.19 -0.82 -12.98
CA SER A 160 -18.97 -1.86 -11.97
C SER A 160 -18.44 -1.25 -10.66
N ASN A 161 -18.88 -1.82 -9.53
CA ASN A 161 -18.51 -1.34 -8.19
C ASN A 161 -18.77 0.17 -7.99
N ALA A 162 -19.89 0.68 -8.55
CA ALA A 162 -20.26 2.10 -8.51
C ALA A 162 -19.16 3.05 -9.02
N GLY A 163 -18.35 2.60 -9.98
CA GLY A 163 -17.22 3.37 -10.51
C GLY A 163 -15.98 3.42 -9.60
N GLN A 164 -15.97 2.68 -8.51
CA GLN A 164 -14.86 2.61 -7.54
C GLN A 164 -13.78 1.58 -7.94
N ARG A 165 -13.31 1.68 -9.18
CA ARG A 165 -12.30 0.77 -9.75
C ARG A 165 -11.03 1.48 -10.14
#